data_425ee0662a62c5f3869a13541c030d5d
#
_entry.id   425ee0662a62c5f3869a13541c030d5d
#
_cell.length_a   1.000
_cell.length_b   1.000
_cell.length_c   1.000
_cell.angle_alpha   90.00
_cell.angle_beta   90.00
_cell.angle_gamma   90.00
#
_symmetry.space_group_name_H-M   'P 1'
#
loop_
_entity.id
_entity.type
_entity.pdbx_description
1 polymer ?
#
loop_
_entity_poly.entity_id
_entity_poly.type
_entity_poly.pdbx_seq_one_letter_code
_entity_poly.pdbx_strand_id
1 'polypeptide(L)'
;MKTTYIDRTMESEVLERIQSMKLTMDEDEVMAIWPVRRDKILEEFSLSLIGCFLTSKSINFRAAKNLIRSMWKLGDDLRIVEMGDGIFQFKFSLESQLAWVWNNSPLCFDNHLLALRRWEKGMTVRSVTFTHQPFWIQVWGLPFDLITEEVGRDIDNGIGKLVEVDCKTFQTEQSRFLRIRVEVPLDKPL
;
A
#
# COMPACT_ATOMS: atom_id res chain seq x y z
N MET A 1 38.31 28.10 34.09
CA MET A 1 37.74 26.77 33.72
C MET A 1 37.01 26.23 34.93
N LYS A 2 35.68 26.36 34.98
CA LYS A 2 34.84 25.75 36.01
C LYS A 2 34.13 24.56 35.36
N THR A 3 34.60 23.38 35.67
CA THR A 3 33.96 22.12 35.26
C THR A 3 32.72 21.91 36.14
N THR A 4 31.55 22.00 35.56
CA THR A 4 30.30 21.73 36.24
C THR A 4 30.16 20.20 36.39
N TYR A 5 30.38 19.71 37.60
CA TYR A 5 30.02 18.36 38.00
C TYR A 5 28.50 18.29 38.04
N ILE A 6 27.88 17.72 37.01
CA ILE A 6 26.47 17.35 37.06
C ILE A 6 26.41 16.11 37.93
N ASP A 7 25.70 16.25 39.03
CA ASP A 7 25.59 15.29 40.11
C ASP A 7 24.84 14.02 39.61
N ARG A 8 25.59 12.95 39.36
CA ARG A 8 25.06 11.62 39.00
C ARG A 8 24.06 11.04 40.02
N THR A 9 24.06 11.59 41.24
CA THR A 9 23.14 11.18 42.30
C THR A 9 21.72 11.62 42.04
N MET A 10 21.52 12.79 41.44
CA MET A 10 20.19 13.32 41.09
C MET A 10 19.53 12.55 39.96
N GLU A 11 20.30 12.09 38.96
CA GLU A 11 19.76 11.26 37.87
C GLU A 11 19.31 9.85 38.38
N SER A 12 20.04 9.27 39.30
CA SER A 12 19.69 7.99 39.91
C SER A 12 18.43 8.08 40.77
N GLU A 13 18.28 9.14 41.58
CA GLU A 13 17.07 9.35 42.38
C GLU A 13 15.81 9.63 41.53
N VAL A 14 15.97 10.36 40.42
CA VAL A 14 14.86 10.61 39.48
C VAL A 14 14.43 9.31 38.77
N LEU A 15 15.39 8.47 38.35
CA LEU A 15 15.11 7.18 37.76
C LEU A 15 14.44 6.22 38.73
N GLU A 16 14.85 6.15 39.97
CA GLU A 16 14.21 5.35 41.01
C GLU A 16 12.78 5.83 41.31
N ARG A 17 12.56 7.15 41.34
CA ARG A 17 11.22 7.71 41.49
C ARG A 17 10.30 7.40 40.35
N ILE A 18 10.78 7.45 39.09
CA ILE A 18 10.02 7.09 37.91
C ILE A 18 9.68 5.59 37.92
N GLN A 19 10.62 4.72 38.31
CA GLN A 19 10.40 3.27 38.44
C GLN A 19 9.47 2.88 39.57
N SER A 20 9.37 3.72 40.61
CA SER A 20 8.47 3.50 41.76
C SER A 20 7.08 4.15 41.59
N MET A 21 6.86 4.91 40.53
CA MET A 21 5.53 5.44 40.19
C MET A 21 4.59 4.28 39.87
N LYS A 22 3.71 3.97 40.79
CA LYS A 22 2.56 3.11 40.49
C LYS A 22 1.55 3.95 39.72
N LEU A 23 1.06 3.39 38.62
CA LEU A 23 -0.08 3.94 37.90
C LEU A 23 -1.25 4.16 38.89
N THR A 24 -1.90 5.31 38.80
CA THR A 24 -3.13 5.54 39.55
C THR A 24 -4.24 4.61 39.05
N MET A 25 -5.26 4.34 39.85
CA MET A 25 -6.36 3.47 39.42
C MET A 25 -7.03 3.97 38.13
N ASP A 26 -7.00 5.29 37.88
CA ASP A 26 -7.54 5.90 36.65
C ASP A 26 -6.65 5.67 35.43
N GLU A 27 -5.35 5.41 35.61
CA GLU A 27 -4.39 5.11 34.54
C GLU A 27 -4.39 3.63 34.14
N ASP A 28 -4.85 2.74 35.04
CA ASP A 28 -5.05 1.31 34.79
C ASP A 28 -6.41 1.02 34.13
N GLU A 29 -7.28 2.02 33.95
CA GLU A 29 -8.57 1.82 33.30
C GLU A 29 -8.39 1.56 31.82
N VAL A 30 -8.48 0.29 31.42
CA VAL A 30 -8.45 -0.13 30.03
C VAL A 30 -9.67 0.43 29.33
N MET A 31 -9.48 1.46 28.53
CA MET A 31 -10.55 2.10 27.76
C MET A 31 -11.14 1.09 26.78
N ALA A 32 -12.27 0.51 27.14
CA ALA A 32 -12.99 -0.45 26.31
C ALA A 32 -13.57 0.27 25.08
N ILE A 33 -13.04 -0.02 23.90
CA ILE A 33 -13.59 0.47 22.62
C ILE A 33 -14.82 -0.36 22.30
N TRP A 34 -16.01 0.28 22.31
CA TRP A 34 -17.30 -0.39 22.11
C TRP A 34 -17.39 -1.11 20.75
N PRO A 35 -17.81 -2.40 20.72
CA PRO A 35 -17.82 -3.23 19.50
C PRO A 35 -18.70 -2.67 18.37
N VAL A 36 -19.89 -2.17 18.70
CA VAL A 36 -20.92 -1.77 17.72
C VAL A 36 -20.51 -0.61 16.79
N ARG A 37 -19.66 0.30 17.25
CA ARG A 37 -19.08 1.34 16.39
C ARG A 37 -17.95 0.81 15.50
N ARG A 38 -17.33 -0.27 15.92
CA ARG A 38 -16.18 -0.86 15.26
C ARG A 38 -16.54 -1.51 13.93
N ASP A 39 -17.69 -2.16 13.84
CA ASP A 39 -18.10 -2.90 12.65
C ASP A 39 -18.38 -1.96 11.46
N LYS A 40 -19.09 -0.86 11.68
CA LYS A 40 -19.29 0.17 10.63
C LYS A 40 -17.99 0.79 10.14
N ILE A 41 -17.08 1.08 11.07
CA ILE A 41 -15.76 1.62 10.73
C ILE A 41 -14.95 0.59 9.93
N LEU A 42 -14.99 -0.68 10.32
CA LEU A 42 -14.32 -1.76 9.61
C LEU A 42 -14.88 -1.96 8.20
N GLU A 43 -16.19 -1.85 8.00
CA GLU A 43 -16.81 -1.86 6.67
C GLU A 43 -16.31 -0.70 5.80
N GLU A 44 -16.28 0.54 6.31
CA GLU A 44 -15.74 1.68 5.57
C GLU A 44 -14.26 1.51 5.21
N PHE A 45 -13.47 0.90 6.11
CA PHE A 45 -12.06 0.67 5.86
C PHE A 45 -11.82 -0.52 4.92
N SER A 46 -12.71 -1.50 4.88
CA SER A 46 -12.61 -2.63 3.94
C SER A 46 -12.65 -2.17 2.48
N LEU A 47 -13.36 -1.07 2.20
CA LEU A 47 -13.41 -0.40 0.90
C LEU A 47 -12.27 0.61 0.71
N SER A 48 -11.07 0.30 1.25
CA SER A 48 -9.92 1.20 1.14
C SER A 48 -8.69 0.52 0.58
N LEU A 49 -7.95 1.29 -0.22
CA LEU A 49 -6.55 0.99 -0.56
C LEU A 49 -5.64 1.94 0.21
N ILE A 50 -4.50 1.43 0.63
CA ILE A 50 -3.40 2.22 1.16
C ILE A 50 -2.37 2.34 0.06
N GLY A 51 -1.81 3.54 -0.13
CA GLY A 51 -0.80 3.77 -1.17
C GLY A 51 0.34 4.63 -0.72
N CYS A 52 1.49 4.44 -1.36
CA CYS A 52 2.68 5.24 -1.17
C CYS A 52 3.39 5.43 -2.52
N PHE A 53 3.88 6.63 -2.79
CA PHE A 53 4.77 6.83 -3.93
C PHE A 53 6.17 6.33 -3.59
N LEU A 54 6.73 5.47 -4.43
CA LEU A 54 8.08 4.94 -4.27
C LEU A 54 9.10 5.99 -4.69
N THR A 55 9.40 6.92 -3.80
CA THR A 55 10.35 8.00 -4.02
C THR A 55 10.90 8.55 -2.71
N SER A 56 12.14 9.02 -2.72
CA SER A 56 12.72 9.80 -1.62
C SER A 56 12.44 11.30 -1.73
N LYS A 57 11.85 11.75 -2.87
CA LYS A 57 11.51 13.16 -3.09
C LYS A 57 10.16 13.50 -2.48
N SER A 58 9.98 14.74 -2.06
CA SER A 58 8.66 15.23 -1.65
C SER A 58 7.73 15.30 -2.85
N ILE A 59 6.59 14.63 -2.77
CA ILE A 59 5.56 14.67 -3.81
C ILE A 59 4.63 15.87 -3.54
N ASN A 60 4.31 16.60 -4.61
CA ASN A 60 3.25 17.60 -4.53
C ASN A 60 1.89 16.89 -4.41
N PHE A 61 1.42 16.76 -3.17
CA PHE A 61 0.17 16.05 -2.83
C PHE A 61 -1.03 16.57 -3.61
N ARG A 62 -1.16 17.89 -3.78
CA ARG A 62 -2.28 18.49 -4.50
C ARG A 62 -2.29 18.06 -5.97
N ALA A 63 -1.13 18.08 -6.62
CA ALA A 63 -0.99 17.67 -8.01
C ALA A 63 -1.23 16.17 -8.17
N ALA A 64 -0.65 15.34 -7.30
CA ALA A 64 -0.87 13.91 -7.29
C ALA A 64 -2.35 13.54 -7.10
N LYS A 65 -3.03 14.17 -6.16
CA LYS A 65 -4.48 13.99 -5.91
C LYS A 65 -5.33 14.33 -7.13
N ASN A 66 -5.01 15.44 -7.82
CA ASN A 66 -5.73 15.84 -9.02
C ASN A 66 -5.51 14.83 -10.16
N LEU A 67 -4.26 14.34 -10.35
CA LEU A 67 -3.95 13.32 -11.33
C LEU A 67 -4.71 12.03 -11.04
N ILE A 68 -4.66 11.53 -9.82
CA ILE A 68 -5.34 10.30 -9.40
C ILE A 68 -6.84 10.39 -9.68
N ARG A 69 -7.48 11.51 -9.32
CA ARG A 69 -8.90 11.74 -9.62
C ARG A 69 -9.20 11.76 -11.12
N SER A 70 -8.32 12.38 -11.91
CA SER A 70 -8.45 12.43 -13.37
C SER A 70 -8.28 11.05 -14.01
N MET A 71 -7.33 10.28 -13.55
CA MET A 71 -7.02 8.94 -14.09
C MET A 71 -8.08 7.91 -13.73
N TRP A 72 -8.50 7.88 -12.47
CA TRP A 72 -9.50 6.90 -12.02
C TRP A 72 -10.94 7.30 -12.35
N LYS A 73 -11.19 8.58 -12.63
CA LYS A 73 -12.49 9.14 -13.06
C LYS A 73 -13.66 8.80 -12.12
N LEU A 74 -13.37 8.68 -10.83
CA LEU A 74 -14.37 8.29 -9.82
C LEU A 74 -15.07 9.48 -9.16
N GLY A 75 -14.68 10.72 -9.51
CA GLY A 75 -15.32 11.93 -8.98
C GLY A 75 -15.33 12.00 -7.46
N ASP A 76 -16.51 12.24 -6.90
CA ASP A 76 -16.73 12.36 -5.45
C ASP A 76 -16.79 11.00 -4.73
N ASP A 77 -16.95 9.90 -5.47
CA ASP A 77 -16.93 8.53 -4.93
C ASP A 77 -15.56 8.10 -4.42
N LEU A 78 -14.51 8.87 -4.76
CA LEU A 78 -13.15 8.65 -4.29
C LEU A 78 -12.75 9.70 -3.25
N ARG A 79 -12.59 9.28 -2.02
CA ARG A 79 -12.01 10.11 -0.96
C ARG A 79 -10.55 9.77 -0.76
N ILE A 80 -9.66 10.76 -0.96
CA ILE A 80 -8.22 10.62 -0.78
C ILE A 80 -7.82 11.35 0.49
N VAL A 81 -7.25 10.63 1.44
CA VAL A 81 -6.79 11.12 2.75
C VAL A 81 -5.29 10.91 2.87
N GLU A 82 -4.56 11.95 3.25
CA GLU A 82 -3.14 11.84 3.61
C GLU A 82 -3.04 11.40 5.06
N MET A 83 -2.30 10.31 5.29
CA MET A 83 -2.15 9.66 6.60
C MET A 83 -0.84 10.04 7.32
N GLY A 84 0.02 10.82 6.67
CA GLY A 84 1.39 11.11 7.10
C GLY A 84 2.43 10.18 6.46
N ASP A 85 3.70 10.52 6.59
CA ASP A 85 4.85 9.76 6.08
C ASP A 85 4.75 9.34 4.58
N GLY A 86 4.06 10.17 3.77
CA GLY A 86 3.83 9.87 2.34
C GLY A 86 2.82 8.77 2.07
N ILE A 87 2.10 8.31 3.09
CA ILE A 87 1.04 7.30 3.00
C ILE A 87 -0.30 7.96 2.71
N PHE A 88 -1.04 7.40 1.77
CA PHE A 88 -2.37 7.82 1.38
C PHE A 88 -3.39 6.71 1.61
N GLN A 89 -4.58 7.08 2.05
CA GLN A 89 -5.73 6.21 2.06
C GLN A 89 -6.70 6.63 0.97
N PHE A 90 -7.08 5.69 0.12
CA PHE A 90 -8.06 5.82 -0.94
C PHE A 90 -9.32 5.09 -0.51
N LYS A 91 -10.37 5.82 -0.13
CA LYS A 91 -11.66 5.26 0.25
C LYS A 91 -12.60 5.29 -0.94
N PHE A 92 -13.21 4.16 -1.23
CA PHE A 92 -14.15 3.98 -2.34
C PHE A 92 -15.57 3.82 -1.80
N SER A 93 -16.57 4.22 -2.60
CA SER A 93 -17.97 4.02 -2.26
C SER A 93 -18.45 2.60 -2.56
N LEU A 94 -17.80 1.90 -3.52
CA LEU A 94 -18.18 0.57 -3.99
C LEU A 94 -16.95 -0.34 -4.13
N GLU A 95 -17.13 -1.62 -3.81
CA GLU A 95 -16.09 -2.65 -4.02
C GLU A 95 -15.71 -2.77 -5.52
N SER A 96 -16.64 -2.59 -6.43
CA SER A 96 -16.36 -2.62 -7.88
C SER A 96 -15.37 -1.54 -8.31
N GLN A 97 -15.44 -0.35 -7.72
CA GLN A 97 -14.50 0.75 -7.96
C GLN A 97 -13.11 0.43 -7.42
N LEU A 98 -13.06 -0.09 -6.20
CA LEU A 98 -11.81 -0.54 -5.58
C LEU A 98 -11.16 -1.64 -6.42
N ALA A 99 -11.94 -2.67 -6.81
CA ALA A 99 -11.47 -3.78 -7.63
C ALA A 99 -10.96 -3.28 -8.99
N TRP A 100 -11.66 -2.32 -9.61
CA TRP A 100 -11.23 -1.74 -10.88
C TRP A 100 -9.88 -1.01 -10.73
N VAL A 101 -9.72 -0.18 -9.70
CA VAL A 101 -8.44 0.51 -9.43
C VAL A 101 -7.33 -0.49 -9.14
N TRP A 102 -7.59 -1.49 -8.30
CA TRP A 102 -6.64 -2.54 -7.97
C TRP A 102 -6.19 -3.32 -9.20
N ASN A 103 -7.13 -3.69 -10.08
CA ASN A 103 -6.83 -4.47 -11.28
C ASN A 103 -6.12 -3.67 -12.38
N ASN A 104 -6.29 -2.34 -12.39
CA ASN A 104 -5.60 -1.45 -13.33
C ASN A 104 -4.35 -0.76 -12.75
N SER A 105 -3.96 -1.12 -11.52
CA SER A 105 -2.73 -0.64 -10.88
C SER A 105 -1.49 -1.35 -11.46
N PRO A 106 -0.30 -0.76 -11.30
CA PRO A 106 0.02 0.50 -10.61
C PRO A 106 -0.16 1.75 -11.47
N LEU A 107 -0.24 2.90 -10.80
CA LEU A 107 -0.22 4.22 -11.41
C LEU A 107 1.17 4.84 -11.25
N CYS A 108 1.63 5.60 -12.26
CA CYS A 108 2.84 6.41 -12.15
C CYS A 108 2.48 7.91 -12.15
N PHE A 109 3.16 8.66 -11.30
CA PHE A 109 3.09 10.11 -11.25
C PHE A 109 4.52 10.65 -11.18
N ASP A 110 4.87 11.58 -12.09
CA ASP A 110 6.21 12.21 -12.16
C ASP A 110 7.34 11.16 -12.13
N ASN A 111 7.18 10.07 -12.90
CA ASN A 111 8.07 8.90 -12.95
C ASN A 111 8.21 8.13 -11.61
N HIS A 112 7.33 8.36 -10.65
CA HIS A 112 7.29 7.61 -9.41
C HIS A 112 6.07 6.70 -9.36
N LEU A 113 6.29 5.45 -9.01
CA LEU A 113 5.26 4.44 -8.89
C LEU A 113 4.42 4.70 -7.64
N LEU A 114 3.10 4.69 -7.78
CA LEU A 114 2.17 4.59 -6.66
C LEU A 114 1.97 3.11 -6.33
N ALA A 115 2.69 2.63 -5.32
CA ALA A 115 2.45 1.30 -4.78
C ALA A 115 1.15 1.30 -4.00
N LEU A 116 0.32 0.26 -4.20
CA LEU A 116 -0.97 0.10 -3.57
C LEU A 116 -1.02 -1.20 -2.76
N ARG A 117 -1.75 -1.17 -1.65
CA ARG A 117 -2.07 -2.33 -0.83
C ARG A 117 -3.51 -2.25 -0.36
N ARG A 118 -4.22 -3.39 -0.31
CA ARG A 118 -5.54 -3.44 0.34
C ARG A 118 -5.38 -3.19 1.84
N TRP A 119 -6.30 -2.43 2.41
CA TRP A 119 -6.32 -2.24 3.85
C TRP A 119 -6.65 -3.56 4.57
N GLU A 120 -5.99 -3.80 5.66
CA GLU A 120 -6.22 -4.95 6.55
C GLU A 120 -6.39 -4.45 8.00
N LYS A 121 -7.19 -5.17 8.77
CA LYS A 121 -7.43 -4.83 10.18
C LYS A 121 -6.12 -4.83 10.97
N GLY A 122 -5.89 -3.74 11.71
CA GLY A 122 -4.68 -3.57 12.51
C GLY A 122 -3.54 -2.84 11.80
N MET A 123 -3.68 -2.50 10.53
CA MET A 123 -2.70 -1.66 9.83
C MET A 123 -2.61 -0.26 10.44
N THR A 124 -1.39 0.21 10.58
CA THR A 124 -1.03 1.58 10.97
C THR A 124 -0.07 2.16 9.94
N VAL A 125 0.10 3.48 9.93
CA VAL A 125 1.08 4.16 9.06
C VAL A 125 2.49 3.59 9.25
N ARG A 126 2.85 3.19 10.47
CA ARG A 126 4.18 2.63 10.79
C ARG A 126 4.33 1.16 10.43
N SER A 127 3.23 0.40 10.38
CA SER A 127 3.27 -1.06 10.12
C SER A 127 3.03 -1.41 8.66
N VAL A 128 2.50 -0.48 7.86
CA VAL A 128 2.26 -0.76 6.44
C VAL A 128 3.57 -0.81 5.67
N THR A 129 3.75 -1.88 4.90
CA THR A 129 4.92 -2.07 4.03
C THR A 129 4.47 -2.35 2.61
N PHE A 130 5.23 -1.87 1.65
CA PHE A 130 5.01 -2.09 0.21
C PHE A 130 6.18 -2.90 -0.32
N THR A 131 6.10 -4.21 -0.21
CA THR A 131 7.16 -5.14 -0.62
C THR A 131 6.95 -5.72 -2.00
N HIS A 132 5.71 -5.79 -2.45
CA HIS A 132 5.33 -6.35 -3.74
C HIS A 132 4.23 -5.49 -4.37
N GLN A 133 4.20 -5.50 -5.72
CA GLN A 133 3.16 -4.82 -6.49
C GLN A 133 2.82 -5.66 -7.71
N PRO A 134 1.54 -5.88 -8.02
CA PRO A 134 1.14 -6.55 -9.25
C PRO A 134 1.31 -5.61 -10.45
N PHE A 135 1.98 -6.09 -11.51
CA PHE A 135 2.16 -5.40 -12.78
C PHE A 135 1.56 -6.22 -13.92
N TRP A 136 0.99 -5.52 -14.89
CA TRP A 136 0.70 -6.11 -16.19
C TRP A 136 1.95 -6.07 -17.06
N ILE A 137 2.43 -7.24 -17.46
CA ILE A 137 3.63 -7.41 -18.27
C ILE A 137 3.20 -7.94 -19.64
N GLN A 138 3.82 -7.39 -20.70
CA GLN A 138 3.65 -7.87 -22.07
C GLN A 138 4.92 -8.61 -22.49
N VAL A 139 4.77 -9.88 -22.87
CA VAL A 139 5.85 -10.72 -23.36
C VAL A 139 5.79 -10.75 -24.88
N TRP A 140 6.78 -10.15 -25.51
CA TRP A 140 6.87 -10.00 -26.95
C TRP A 140 7.84 -11.02 -27.56
N GLY A 141 7.67 -11.31 -28.86
CA GLY A 141 8.61 -12.14 -29.63
C GLY A 141 8.44 -13.64 -29.42
N LEU A 142 7.34 -14.06 -28.77
CA LEU A 142 6.99 -15.48 -28.70
C LEU A 142 6.52 -15.98 -30.07
N PRO A 143 6.88 -17.22 -30.48
CA PRO A 143 6.20 -17.93 -31.56
C PRO A 143 4.70 -17.98 -31.33
N PHE A 144 3.88 -17.97 -32.39
CA PHE A 144 2.42 -17.89 -32.27
C PHE A 144 1.83 -19.06 -31.53
N ASP A 145 2.41 -20.24 -31.67
CA ASP A 145 2.02 -21.48 -30.99
C ASP A 145 2.34 -21.50 -29.49
N LEU A 146 3.21 -20.57 -29.03
CA LEU A 146 3.58 -20.38 -27.64
C LEU A 146 2.83 -19.23 -26.95
N ILE A 147 1.94 -18.53 -27.65
CA ILE A 147 1.07 -17.53 -27.05
C ILE A 147 -0.14 -18.25 -26.39
N THR A 148 0.10 -18.95 -25.30
CA THR A 148 -0.89 -19.76 -24.59
C THR A 148 -0.90 -19.42 -23.09
N GLU A 149 -1.98 -19.83 -22.43
CA GLU A 149 -2.10 -19.66 -20.97
C GLU A 149 -1.05 -20.49 -20.22
N GLU A 150 -0.71 -21.68 -20.74
CA GLU A 150 0.30 -22.57 -20.16
C GLU A 150 1.67 -21.91 -20.15
N VAL A 151 2.09 -21.36 -21.29
CA VAL A 151 3.36 -20.60 -21.38
C VAL A 151 3.33 -19.37 -20.49
N GLY A 152 2.18 -18.69 -20.34
CA GLY A 152 2.04 -17.59 -19.39
C GLY A 152 2.30 -18.00 -17.95
N ARG A 153 1.93 -19.21 -17.56
CA ARG A 153 2.21 -19.78 -16.23
C ARG A 153 3.66 -20.20 -16.07
N ASP A 154 4.32 -20.64 -17.14
CA ASP A 154 5.71 -21.08 -17.10
C ASP A 154 6.71 -19.89 -16.99
N ILE A 155 6.34 -18.72 -17.51
CA ILE A 155 7.17 -17.50 -17.48
C ILE A 155 7.29 -16.91 -16.07
N ASP A 156 6.36 -17.21 -15.18
CA ASP A 156 6.29 -16.76 -13.78
C ASP A 156 7.62 -16.90 -13.02
N ASN A 157 8.32 -18.02 -13.20
CA ASN A 157 9.48 -18.41 -12.37
C ASN A 157 10.69 -17.44 -12.41
N GLY A 158 10.71 -16.48 -13.32
CA GLY A 158 11.86 -15.55 -13.47
C GLY A 158 11.58 -14.12 -13.03
N ILE A 159 10.31 -13.70 -12.94
CA ILE A 159 9.93 -12.29 -12.76
C ILE A 159 9.29 -12.04 -11.39
N GLY A 160 8.45 -12.97 -10.93
CA GLY A 160 7.70 -12.85 -9.70
C GLY A 160 6.57 -13.87 -9.64
N LYS A 161 5.58 -13.68 -8.79
CA LYS A 161 4.46 -14.59 -8.63
C LYS A 161 3.34 -14.26 -9.62
N LEU A 162 2.97 -15.21 -10.49
CA LEU A 162 1.84 -15.04 -11.40
C LEU A 162 0.53 -14.83 -10.62
N VAL A 163 -0.19 -13.79 -11.00
CA VAL A 163 -1.53 -13.47 -10.47
C VAL A 163 -2.61 -13.89 -11.47
N GLU A 164 -2.40 -13.57 -12.76
CA GLU A 164 -3.41 -13.74 -13.79
C GLU A 164 -2.76 -13.77 -15.18
N VAL A 165 -3.33 -14.54 -16.11
CA VAL A 165 -3.03 -14.47 -17.54
C VAL A 165 -4.23 -13.84 -18.24
N ASP A 166 -3.99 -12.83 -19.09
CA ASP A 166 -5.07 -12.16 -19.84
C ASP A 166 -5.54 -13.01 -21.01
N CYS A 167 -6.53 -13.86 -20.76
CA CYS A 167 -7.10 -14.76 -21.77
C CYS A 167 -7.77 -14.01 -22.93
N LYS A 168 -8.11 -12.73 -22.79
CA LYS A 168 -8.67 -11.93 -23.90
C LYS A 168 -7.67 -11.72 -25.03
N THR A 169 -6.40 -11.78 -24.71
CA THR A 169 -5.31 -11.67 -25.70
C THR A 169 -5.31 -12.85 -26.66
N PHE A 170 -5.83 -14.04 -26.27
CA PHE A 170 -5.88 -15.22 -27.12
C PHE A 170 -7.09 -15.25 -28.07
N GLN A 171 -8.12 -14.47 -27.76
CA GLN A 171 -9.36 -14.42 -28.55
C GLN A 171 -9.28 -13.53 -29.79
N THR A 172 -8.21 -12.78 -29.91
CA THR A 172 -8.00 -11.87 -31.04
C THR A 172 -7.04 -12.52 -32.02
N GLU A 173 -7.44 -12.70 -33.27
CA GLU A 173 -6.62 -13.28 -34.36
C GLU A 173 -5.28 -12.53 -34.62
N GLN A 174 -5.00 -11.46 -33.88
CA GLN A 174 -3.83 -10.60 -34.02
C GLN A 174 -3.00 -10.52 -32.73
N SER A 175 -3.05 -11.53 -31.87
CA SER A 175 -2.27 -11.54 -30.63
C SER A 175 -0.76 -11.55 -30.93
N ARG A 176 -0.11 -10.39 -30.72
CA ARG A 176 1.32 -10.19 -30.96
C ARG A 176 2.17 -10.37 -29.70
N PHE A 177 1.55 -10.50 -28.55
CA PHE A 177 2.20 -10.63 -27.25
C PHE A 177 1.30 -11.40 -26.28
N LEU A 178 1.93 -12.03 -25.31
CA LEU A 178 1.28 -12.62 -24.17
C LEU A 178 1.19 -11.58 -23.05
N ARG A 179 0.03 -11.36 -22.46
CA ARG A 179 -0.15 -10.43 -21.35
C ARG A 179 -0.41 -11.18 -20.05
N ILE A 180 0.45 -10.97 -19.08
CA ILE A 180 0.37 -11.61 -17.77
C ILE A 180 0.40 -10.57 -16.67
N ARG A 181 -0.23 -10.87 -15.55
CA ARG A 181 -0.15 -10.07 -14.33
C ARG A 181 0.70 -10.79 -13.32
N VAL A 182 1.78 -10.15 -12.90
CA VAL A 182 2.79 -10.74 -12.03
C VAL A 182 2.98 -9.85 -10.81
N GLU A 183 2.96 -10.44 -9.63
CA GLU A 183 3.32 -9.76 -8.38
C GLU A 183 4.84 -9.72 -8.26
N VAL A 184 5.40 -8.52 -8.44
CA VAL A 184 6.85 -8.28 -8.51
C VAL A 184 7.34 -7.72 -7.17
N PRO A 185 8.47 -8.23 -6.62
CA PRO A 185 9.11 -7.63 -5.46
C PRO A 185 9.66 -6.24 -5.79
N LEU A 186 9.43 -5.27 -4.90
CA LEU A 186 9.83 -3.87 -5.11
C LEU A 186 11.23 -3.54 -4.58
N ASP A 187 11.87 -4.48 -3.93
CA ASP A 187 13.23 -4.39 -3.37
C ASP A 187 14.32 -4.79 -4.36
N LYS A 188 13.93 -5.31 -5.53
CA LYS A 188 14.84 -5.74 -6.60
C LYS A 188 14.59 -4.93 -7.88
N PRO A 189 15.62 -4.57 -8.62
CA PRO A 189 15.45 -4.04 -9.96
C PRO A 189 14.81 -5.11 -10.87
N LEU A 190 13.94 -4.68 -11.77
CA LEU A 190 13.36 -5.50 -12.83
C LEU A 190 14.39 -5.79 -13.91
#